data_cd29089671dfdfd82c6da75f731e53a0
#
_entry.id   cd29089671dfdfd82c6da75f731e53a0
#
_cell.length_a   1.000
_cell.length_b   1.000
_cell.length_c   1.000
_cell.angle_alpha   90.00
_cell.angle_beta   90.00
_cell.angle_gamma   90.00
#
_symmetry.space_group_name_H-M   'P 1'
#
loop_
_entity.id
_entity.type
_entity.pdbx_description
1 polymer ?
#
loop_
_entity_poly.entity_id
_entity_poly.type
_entity_poly.pdbx_seq_one_letter_code
_entity_poly.pdbx_strand_id
1 'polypeptide(L)'
;MEPRAFGAASACGLALAAVLLLAAWSERMPSARGGIQVDLPPLVLWAWDRNDDLRFLDAGDTGVAFLAATVTLRGDGAVLEPRRNPVMTPERARRAAVVHVETDRAAPPTLSQDQLRRFVEAVATVGNEVPHHVLQIDFEALTSQRAFLIDAIAALRERLPGATISATALASWCFNESWTGQLAADEVVPMLFRMGYDGRRIRAQLENGGDFRSRTCRSSLGIATNELPAVLPPGRRIYVFNPGRWSAETYNLIRARIFR
;
A
#
# COMPACT_ATOMS: atom_id res chain seq x y z
N MET A 1 48.50 -7.76 72.66
CA MET A 1 48.86 -7.52 71.25
C MET A 1 47.66 -8.02 70.40
N GLU A 2 46.69 -7.15 70.17
CA GLU A 2 45.44 -7.46 69.45
C GLU A 2 45.59 -7.24 67.94
N PRO A 3 45.06 -8.08 67.05
CA PRO A 3 44.96 -7.79 65.66
C PRO A 3 43.60 -7.12 65.36
N ARG A 4 43.70 -5.97 64.68
CA ARG A 4 42.60 -5.15 64.16
C ARG A 4 41.84 -5.87 63.03
N ALA A 5 40.51 -5.92 63.19
CA ALA A 5 39.59 -6.31 62.10
C ALA A 5 39.47 -5.20 61.03
N PHE A 6 39.69 -5.59 59.77
CA PHE A 6 39.34 -4.74 58.62
C PHE A 6 37.92 -5.05 58.15
N GLY A 7 37.09 -4.01 58.10
CA GLY A 7 35.68 -4.11 57.75
C GLY A 7 35.47 -4.32 56.24
N ALA A 8 34.60 -5.28 55.95
CA ALA A 8 34.05 -5.48 54.63
C ALA A 8 32.77 -4.59 54.48
N ALA A 9 32.92 -3.49 53.79
CA ALA A 9 31.77 -2.70 53.34
C ALA A 9 32.12 -2.06 51.99
N SER A 10 31.27 -2.26 51.00
CA SER A 10 31.21 -1.61 49.67
C SER A 10 31.36 -2.51 48.45
N ALA A 11 30.53 -3.56 48.36
CA ALA A 11 30.35 -4.22 47.05
C ALA A 11 28.86 -4.25 46.59
N CYS A 12 27.90 -3.83 47.42
CA CYS A 12 26.46 -3.92 47.08
C CYS A 12 25.88 -2.66 46.41
N GLY A 13 26.57 -1.53 46.48
CA GLY A 13 26.06 -0.26 45.95
C GLY A 13 26.19 -0.05 44.43
N LEU A 14 27.21 -0.70 43.83
CA LEU A 14 27.49 -0.53 42.40
C LEU A 14 26.62 -1.42 41.47
N ALA A 15 26.14 -2.57 42.00
CA ALA A 15 25.27 -3.46 41.23
C ALA A 15 23.84 -2.91 41.02
N LEU A 16 23.29 -2.22 42.05
CA LEU A 16 21.95 -1.63 41.92
C LEU A 16 21.90 -0.39 40.95
N ALA A 17 22.97 0.39 40.87
CA ALA A 17 23.04 1.53 39.97
C ALA A 17 23.12 1.10 38.49
N ALA A 18 23.81 -0.02 38.18
CA ALA A 18 23.92 -0.56 36.83
C ALA A 18 22.58 -1.16 36.34
N VAL A 19 21.79 -1.80 37.22
CA VAL A 19 20.48 -2.35 36.86
C VAL A 19 19.45 -1.25 36.61
N LEU A 20 19.49 -0.15 37.36
CA LEU A 20 18.58 1.00 37.14
C LEU A 20 18.93 1.80 35.86
N LEU A 21 20.20 1.85 35.46
CA LEU A 21 20.61 2.48 34.20
C LEU A 21 20.24 1.63 32.97
N LEU A 22 20.25 0.30 33.06
CA LEU A 22 19.78 -0.58 31.99
C LEU A 22 18.26 -0.57 31.85
N ALA A 23 17.49 -0.43 32.93
CA ALA A 23 16.05 -0.29 32.89
C ALA A 23 15.62 1.06 32.27
N ALA A 24 16.34 2.16 32.57
CA ALA A 24 16.06 3.47 31.99
C ALA A 24 16.45 3.59 30.50
N TRP A 25 17.32 2.70 29.99
CA TRP A 25 17.67 2.64 28.56
C TRP A 25 16.65 1.81 27.75
N SER A 26 15.97 0.85 28.37
CA SER A 26 14.94 0.06 27.69
C SER A 26 13.66 0.86 27.40
N GLU A 27 13.39 1.93 28.15
CA GLU A 27 12.24 2.83 27.93
C GLU A 27 12.47 3.91 26.87
N ARG A 28 13.69 4.05 26.34
CA ARG A 28 14.05 5.03 25.31
C ARG A 28 14.32 4.40 23.92
N MET A 29 13.99 3.16 23.72
CA MET A 29 13.84 2.67 22.34
C MET A 29 12.61 3.37 21.75
N PRO A 30 12.73 4.18 20.67
CA PRO A 30 11.54 4.66 19.97
C PRO A 30 10.79 3.40 19.55
N SER A 31 9.59 3.22 20.09
CA SER A 31 8.69 2.15 19.64
C SER A 31 8.67 2.19 18.13
N ALA A 32 8.91 1.04 17.51
CA ALA A 32 8.80 0.85 16.08
C ALA A 32 7.62 1.69 15.58
N ARG A 33 7.86 2.61 14.62
CA ARG A 33 6.92 3.57 14.07
C ARG A 33 5.55 2.94 14.08
N GLY A 34 4.65 3.44 14.92
CA GLY A 34 3.26 3.00 14.91
C GLY A 34 2.80 3.15 13.46
N GLY A 35 2.49 2.02 12.80
CA GLY A 35 2.18 2.02 11.38
C GLY A 35 1.10 3.06 11.16
N ILE A 36 1.32 4.00 10.23
CA ILE A 36 0.30 4.96 9.84
C ILE A 36 -0.90 4.12 9.43
N GLN A 37 -1.98 4.24 10.18
CA GLN A 37 -3.20 3.51 9.86
C GLN A 37 -3.78 4.13 8.59
N VAL A 38 -3.80 3.37 7.51
CA VAL A 38 -4.39 3.80 6.23
C VAL A 38 -5.87 4.11 6.45
N ASP A 39 -6.27 5.36 6.24
CA ASP A 39 -7.64 5.86 6.49
C ASP A 39 -8.61 5.46 5.37
N LEU A 40 -8.79 4.15 5.21
CA LEU A 40 -9.78 3.56 4.31
C LEU A 40 -10.51 2.42 5.03
N PRO A 41 -11.81 2.20 4.73
CA PRO A 41 -12.60 1.13 5.29
C PRO A 41 -12.13 -0.27 4.82
N PRO A 42 -12.65 -1.36 5.42
CA PRO A 42 -12.23 -2.72 5.10
C PRO A 42 -12.57 -3.17 3.66
N LEU A 43 -13.55 -2.56 3.02
CA LEU A 43 -13.89 -2.77 1.61
C LEU A 43 -13.60 -1.50 0.81
N VAL A 44 -12.93 -1.63 -0.33
CA VAL A 44 -12.65 -0.51 -1.24
C VAL A 44 -12.97 -0.93 -2.67
N LEU A 45 -13.77 -0.16 -3.38
CA LEU A 45 -14.08 -0.43 -4.79
C LEU A 45 -13.14 0.39 -5.70
N TRP A 46 -12.49 -0.28 -6.64
CA TRP A 46 -11.80 0.44 -7.70
C TRP A 46 -12.78 0.93 -8.77
N ALA A 47 -12.77 2.23 -9.01
CA ALA A 47 -13.52 2.91 -10.06
C ALA A 47 -12.57 3.41 -11.14
N TRP A 48 -12.50 2.66 -12.24
CA TRP A 48 -11.63 2.99 -13.38
C TRP A 48 -12.20 4.13 -14.21
N ASP A 49 -11.59 4.52 -15.34
CA ASP A 49 -12.02 5.67 -16.15
C ASP A 49 -13.35 5.42 -16.90
N ARG A 50 -14.42 5.36 -16.10
CA ARG A 50 -15.80 5.23 -16.57
C ARG A 50 -16.69 6.23 -15.83
N ASN A 51 -17.84 6.54 -16.42
CA ASN A 51 -18.86 7.30 -15.71
C ASN A 51 -19.59 6.37 -14.73
N ASP A 52 -19.08 6.28 -13.48
CA ASP A 52 -19.62 5.45 -12.42
C ASP A 52 -20.39 6.30 -11.41
N ASP A 53 -21.64 5.90 -11.13
CA ASP A 53 -22.42 6.41 -10.02
C ASP A 53 -22.38 5.40 -8.87
N LEU A 54 -21.59 5.73 -7.84
CA LEU A 54 -21.36 4.89 -6.66
C LEU A 54 -22.10 5.41 -5.42
N ARG A 55 -23.09 6.30 -5.56
CA ARG A 55 -23.83 6.88 -4.43
C ARG A 55 -24.66 5.86 -3.65
N PHE A 56 -24.82 4.65 -4.18
CA PHE A 56 -25.49 3.53 -3.49
C PHE A 56 -24.61 2.85 -2.43
N LEU A 57 -23.33 3.18 -2.32
CA LEU A 57 -22.41 2.56 -1.36
C LEU A 57 -22.76 2.93 0.07
N ASP A 58 -22.54 1.99 0.99
CA ASP A 58 -22.47 2.27 2.41
C ASP A 58 -21.09 2.89 2.74
N ALA A 59 -21.06 4.19 2.96
CA ALA A 59 -19.83 4.92 3.24
C ALA A 59 -19.21 4.59 4.61
N GLY A 60 -19.90 3.86 5.48
CA GLY A 60 -19.39 3.44 6.78
C GLY A 60 -18.38 2.30 6.67
N ASP A 61 -18.58 1.38 5.75
CA ASP A 61 -17.75 0.19 5.59
C ASP A 61 -17.06 0.08 4.22
N THR A 62 -17.39 0.98 3.27
CA THR A 62 -16.91 0.91 1.89
C THR A 62 -16.34 2.24 1.42
N GLY A 63 -15.09 2.21 0.93
CA GLY A 63 -14.39 3.31 0.29
C GLY A 63 -14.33 3.16 -1.23
N VAL A 64 -13.79 4.19 -1.88
CA VAL A 64 -13.61 4.22 -3.34
C VAL A 64 -12.17 4.60 -3.67
N ALA A 65 -11.48 3.72 -4.39
CA ALA A 65 -10.22 4.02 -5.04
C ALA A 65 -10.51 4.33 -6.51
N PHE A 66 -10.45 5.60 -6.88
CA PHE A 66 -10.81 6.02 -8.24
C PHE A 66 -9.56 6.43 -9.02
N LEU A 67 -9.49 6.04 -10.29
CA LEU A 67 -8.48 6.55 -11.20
C LEU A 67 -8.57 8.07 -11.24
N ALA A 68 -7.58 8.76 -10.70
CA ALA A 68 -7.51 10.22 -10.73
C ALA A 68 -6.78 10.71 -11.98
N ALA A 69 -5.71 9.99 -12.36
CA ALA A 69 -4.94 10.30 -13.55
C ALA A 69 -4.14 9.08 -14.03
N THR A 70 -3.71 9.12 -15.28
CA THR A 70 -2.66 8.25 -15.83
C THR A 70 -1.39 9.05 -16.02
N VAL A 71 -0.24 8.50 -15.63
CA VAL A 71 1.08 9.04 -15.95
C VAL A 71 1.78 8.11 -16.92
N THR A 72 1.99 8.56 -18.15
CA THR A 72 2.74 7.80 -19.15
C THR A 72 4.21 8.18 -19.13
N LEU A 73 5.07 7.20 -18.81
CA LEU A 73 6.53 7.33 -18.90
C LEU A 73 6.98 7.08 -20.34
N ARG A 74 7.54 8.12 -20.97
CA ARG A 74 7.92 8.11 -22.39
C ARG A 74 9.22 8.86 -22.60
N GLY A 75 10.26 8.19 -23.17
CA GLY A 75 11.61 8.76 -23.25
C GLY A 75 12.05 9.29 -21.90
N ASP A 76 12.40 10.55 -21.77
CA ASP A 76 12.69 11.25 -20.51
C ASP A 76 11.46 11.92 -19.87
N GLY A 77 10.29 11.78 -20.48
CA GLY A 77 9.07 12.45 -20.06
C GLY A 77 8.22 11.63 -19.07
N ALA A 78 7.39 12.33 -18.32
CA ALA A 78 6.28 11.79 -17.56
C ALA A 78 5.05 12.66 -17.88
N VAL A 79 4.14 12.12 -18.68
CA VAL A 79 2.97 12.86 -19.20
C VAL A 79 1.77 12.52 -18.33
N LEU A 80 1.21 13.54 -17.65
CA LEU A 80 0.02 13.42 -16.82
C LEU A 80 -1.24 13.63 -17.65
N GLU A 81 -2.13 12.66 -17.63
CA GLU A 81 -3.47 12.74 -18.22
C GLU A 81 -4.52 12.55 -17.12
N PRO A 82 -5.26 13.61 -16.74
CA PRO A 82 -6.32 13.51 -15.76
C PRO A 82 -7.47 12.61 -16.23
N ARG A 83 -8.17 12.00 -15.27
CA ARG A 83 -9.42 11.27 -15.53
C ARG A 83 -10.40 12.13 -16.35
N ARG A 84 -11.07 11.54 -17.33
CA ARG A 84 -12.03 12.22 -18.19
C ARG A 84 -13.48 12.02 -17.76
N ASN A 85 -13.79 10.83 -17.22
CA ASN A 85 -15.15 10.47 -16.85
C ASN A 85 -15.42 10.76 -15.37
N PRO A 86 -16.56 11.40 -15.01
CA PRO A 86 -16.88 11.66 -13.61
C PRO A 86 -17.11 10.37 -12.82
N VAL A 87 -16.81 10.42 -11.53
CA VAL A 87 -17.21 9.41 -10.56
C VAL A 87 -18.01 10.08 -9.45
N MET A 88 -19.23 9.61 -9.23
CA MET A 88 -20.08 10.06 -8.14
C MET A 88 -19.99 9.12 -6.95
N THR A 89 -19.71 9.65 -5.78
CA THR A 89 -19.58 8.87 -4.53
C THR A 89 -20.46 9.47 -3.45
N PRO A 90 -20.82 8.70 -2.41
CA PRO A 90 -21.41 9.31 -1.21
C PRO A 90 -20.50 10.39 -0.65
N GLU A 91 -21.06 11.47 -0.12
CA GLU A 91 -20.31 12.62 0.39
C GLU A 91 -19.27 12.25 1.45
N ARG A 92 -19.60 11.29 2.32
CA ARG A 92 -18.72 10.83 3.42
C ARG A 92 -17.82 9.66 3.05
N ALA A 93 -17.84 9.20 1.80
CA ALA A 93 -17.01 8.08 1.39
C ALA A 93 -15.52 8.41 1.51
N ARG A 94 -14.76 7.49 2.14
CA ARG A 94 -13.30 7.55 2.12
C ARG A 94 -12.80 7.26 0.72
N ARG A 95 -11.86 8.05 0.22
CA ARG A 95 -11.40 7.98 -1.16
C ARG A 95 -9.90 7.80 -1.26
N ALA A 96 -9.46 6.94 -2.16
CA ALA A 96 -8.08 6.89 -2.63
C ALA A 96 -8.01 7.46 -4.06
N ALA A 97 -7.13 8.41 -4.30
CA ALA A 97 -6.78 8.87 -5.64
C ALA A 97 -5.74 7.92 -6.24
N VAL A 98 -6.11 7.21 -7.30
CA VAL A 98 -5.21 6.27 -7.99
C VAL A 98 -4.52 6.99 -9.14
N VAL A 99 -3.20 6.95 -9.16
CA VAL A 99 -2.38 7.32 -10.31
C VAL A 99 -1.90 6.04 -10.98
N HIS A 100 -2.46 5.77 -12.16
CA HIS A 100 -2.03 4.64 -12.98
C HIS A 100 -0.78 5.02 -13.78
N VAL A 101 0.24 4.15 -13.78
CA VAL A 101 1.51 4.40 -14.46
C VAL A 101 1.65 3.47 -15.64
N GLU A 102 1.76 4.04 -16.82
CA GLU A 102 2.00 3.33 -18.07
C GLU A 102 3.40 3.64 -18.62
N THR A 103 3.90 2.73 -19.44
CA THR A 103 5.14 2.95 -20.19
C THR A 103 4.89 2.87 -21.68
N ASP A 104 5.39 3.85 -22.42
CA ASP A 104 5.28 3.86 -23.88
C ASP A 104 6.25 2.84 -24.51
N ARG A 105 5.71 1.91 -25.28
CA ARG A 105 6.50 0.89 -25.97
C ARG A 105 7.25 1.43 -27.19
N ALA A 106 6.72 2.48 -27.83
CA ALA A 106 7.32 3.09 -29.00
C ALA A 106 8.46 4.06 -28.63
N ALA A 107 8.41 4.63 -27.43
CA ALA A 107 9.43 5.48 -26.84
C ALA A 107 9.70 5.05 -25.40
N PRO A 108 10.41 3.94 -25.17
CA PRO A 108 10.62 3.37 -23.85
C PRO A 108 11.19 4.39 -22.86
N PRO A 109 10.79 4.32 -21.58
CA PRO A 109 11.26 5.26 -20.57
C PRO A 109 12.75 5.06 -20.30
N THR A 110 13.47 6.16 -20.09
CA THR A 110 14.91 6.13 -19.73
C THR A 110 15.15 5.75 -18.27
N LEU A 111 14.12 5.91 -17.41
CA LEU A 111 14.20 5.72 -15.97
C LEU A 111 15.30 6.56 -15.30
N SER A 112 15.62 7.70 -15.92
CA SER A 112 16.63 8.64 -15.45
C SER A 112 16.17 9.42 -14.21
N GLN A 113 17.11 10.05 -13.50
CA GLN A 113 16.77 10.93 -12.38
C GLN A 113 15.92 12.13 -12.83
N ASP A 114 16.07 12.58 -14.07
CA ASP A 114 15.26 13.64 -14.65
C ASP A 114 13.81 13.17 -14.86
N GLN A 115 13.63 11.98 -15.38
CA GLN A 115 12.30 11.37 -15.51
C GLN A 115 11.66 11.11 -14.14
N LEU A 116 12.46 10.66 -13.16
CA LEU A 116 11.99 10.49 -11.78
C LEU A 116 11.44 11.79 -11.20
N ARG A 117 12.17 12.90 -11.34
CA ARG A 117 11.69 14.21 -10.86
C ARG A 117 10.38 14.64 -11.53
N ARG A 118 10.28 14.47 -12.86
CA ARG A 118 9.06 14.79 -13.61
C ARG A 118 7.89 13.93 -13.20
N PHE A 119 8.13 12.64 -12.95
CA PHE A 119 7.12 11.71 -12.44
C PHE A 119 6.62 12.15 -11.05
N VAL A 120 7.53 12.45 -10.14
CA VAL A 120 7.20 12.89 -8.77
C VAL A 120 6.36 14.18 -8.81
N GLU A 121 6.73 15.16 -9.62
CA GLU A 121 5.95 16.41 -9.75
C GLU A 121 4.56 16.16 -10.37
N ALA A 122 4.46 15.31 -11.40
CA ALA A 122 3.18 14.92 -11.99
C ALA A 122 2.25 14.27 -10.96
N VAL A 123 2.77 13.32 -10.18
CA VAL A 123 1.99 12.63 -9.12
C VAL A 123 1.66 13.59 -7.98
N ALA A 124 2.59 14.47 -7.59
CA ALA A 124 2.38 15.47 -6.55
C ALA A 124 1.27 16.47 -6.92
N THR A 125 1.10 16.80 -8.20
CA THR A 125 -0.02 17.61 -8.67
C THR A 125 -1.35 16.93 -8.32
N VAL A 126 -1.49 15.63 -8.60
CA VAL A 126 -2.69 14.86 -8.22
C VAL A 126 -2.87 14.86 -6.70
N GLY A 127 -1.79 14.62 -5.95
CA GLY A 127 -1.82 14.58 -4.49
C GLY A 127 -2.24 15.91 -3.83
N ASN A 128 -1.98 17.04 -4.50
CA ASN A 128 -2.35 18.36 -3.96
C ASN A 128 -3.73 18.85 -4.43
N GLU A 129 -4.12 18.53 -5.66
CA GLU A 129 -5.30 19.11 -6.31
C GLU A 129 -6.55 18.23 -6.20
N VAL A 130 -6.38 16.92 -6.11
CA VAL A 130 -7.51 15.97 -6.09
C VAL A 130 -7.87 15.61 -4.66
N PRO A 131 -9.11 15.87 -4.19
CA PRO A 131 -9.52 15.51 -2.84
C PRO A 131 -9.48 14.00 -2.58
N HIS A 132 -8.64 13.56 -1.64
CA HIS A 132 -8.46 12.16 -1.28
C HIS A 132 -7.99 12.00 0.18
N HIS A 133 -7.99 10.76 0.68
CA HIS A 133 -7.43 10.36 1.98
C HIS A 133 -6.15 9.53 1.78
N VAL A 134 -6.04 8.85 0.65
CA VAL A 134 -4.90 8.00 0.28
C VAL A 134 -4.53 8.26 -1.17
N LEU A 135 -3.24 8.42 -1.44
CA LEU A 135 -2.68 8.43 -2.79
C LEU A 135 -2.18 7.03 -3.14
N GLN A 136 -2.76 6.41 -4.16
CA GLN A 136 -2.38 5.06 -4.58
C GLN A 136 -1.62 5.09 -5.90
N ILE A 137 -0.45 4.48 -5.94
CA ILE A 137 0.36 4.31 -7.16
C ILE A 137 0.08 2.92 -7.71
N ASP A 138 -0.43 2.87 -8.94
CA ASP A 138 -0.72 1.64 -9.66
C ASP A 138 0.25 1.49 -10.84
N PHE A 139 1.35 0.74 -10.61
CA PHE A 139 2.40 0.53 -11.60
C PHE A 139 2.79 -0.94 -11.68
N GLU A 140 2.38 -1.62 -12.74
CA GLU A 140 2.81 -2.99 -13.06
C GLU A 140 4.27 -3.00 -13.60
N ALA A 141 5.21 -2.58 -12.74
CA ALA A 141 6.61 -2.39 -13.09
C ALA A 141 7.30 -3.68 -13.55
N LEU A 142 7.97 -3.64 -14.69
CA LEU A 142 8.88 -4.70 -15.12
C LEU A 142 10.06 -4.82 -14.14
N THR A 143 10.77 -5.93 -14.17
CA THR A 143 11.95 -6.14 -13.29
C THR A 143 12.98 -5.01 -13.40
N SER A 144 13.22 -4.49 -14.61
CA SER A 144 14.10 -3.36 -14.88
C SER A 144 13.60 -2.01 -14.35
N GLN A 145 12.31 -1.90 -14.01
CA GLN A 145 11.65 -0.68 -13.56
C GLN A 145 11.45 -0.64 -12.04
N ARG A 146 11.77 -1.72 -11.33
CA ARG A 146 11.54 -1.83 -9.87
C ARG A 146 12.33 -0.81 -9.07
N ALA A 147 13.59 -0.57 -9.43
CA ALA A 147 14.40 0.45 -8.77
C ALA A 147 13.77 1.84 -8.91
N PHE A 148 13.30 2.18 -10.12
CA PHE A 148 12.59 3.43 -10.35
C PHE A 148 11.31 3.55 -9.48
N LEU A 149 10.52 2.48 -9.34
CA LEU A 149 9.32 2.50 -8.48
C LEU A 149 9.70 2.70 -7.00
N ILE A 150 10.76 2.06 -6.52
CA ILE A 150 11.25 2.24 -5.13
C ILE A 150 11.64 3.70 -4.90
N ASP A 151 12.47 4.25 -5.79
CA ASP A 151 12.95 5.63 -5.70
C ASP A 151 11.79 6.63 -5.83
N ALA A 152 10.82 6.34 -6.72
CA ALA A 152 9.65 7.18 -6.93
C ALA A 152 8.77 7.29 -5.67
N ILE A 153 8.47 6.17 -5.01
CA ILE A 153 7.66 6.19 -3.78
C ILE A 153 8.43 6.88 -2.64
N ALA A 154 9.75 6.68 -2.54
CA ALA A 154 10.57 7.38 -1.56
C ALA A 154 10.56 8.90 -1.78
N ALA A 155 10.77 9.34 -3.02
CA ALA A 155 10.73 10.75 -3.38
C ALA A 155 9.34 11.38 -3.23
N LEU A 156 8.26 10.64 -3.50
CA LEU A 156 6.89 11.09 -3.23
C LEU A 156 6.65 11.28 -1.73
N ARG A 157 7.19 10.42 -0.88
CA ARG A 157 7.12 10.56 0.58
C ARG A 157 7.76 11.86 1.06
N GLU A 158 8.90 12.24 0.48
CA GLU A 158 9.58 13.49 0.77
C GLU A 158 8.81 14.70 0.22
N ARG A 159 8.27 14.58 -0.99
CA ARG A 159 7.56 15.66 -1.70
C ARG A 159 6.17 15.96 -1.10
N LEU A 160 5.51 14.95 -0.52
CA LEU A 160 4.17 15.02 0.07
C LEU A 160 4.22 14.56 1.55
N PRO A 161 4.87 15.33 2.44
CA PRO A 161 4.98 14.96 3.84
C PRO A 161 3.58 14.89 4.48
N GLY A 162 3.27 13.77 5.12
CA GLY A 162 1.94 13.53 5.73
C GLY A 162 0.92 12.86 4.80
N ALA A 163 1.17 12.70 3.50
CA ALA A 163 0.32 11.91 2.65
C ALA A 163 0.39 10.42 3.00
N THR A 164 -0.75 9.75 3.02
CA THR A 164 -0.80 8.29 3.08
C THR A 164 -0.62 7.74 1.67
N ILE A 165 0.43 6.95 1.45
CA ILE A 165 0.79 6.39 0.15
C ILE A 165 0.53 4.88 0.14
N SER A 166 -0.32 4.42 -0.79
CA SER A 166 -0.56 3.02 -1.11
C SER A 166 0.07 2.67 -2.45
N ALA A 167 0.45 1.42 -2.67
CA ALA A 167 0.92 0.94 -3.96
C ALA A 167 0.26 -0.39 -4.30
N THR A 168 -0.16 -0.59 -5.55
CA THR A 168 -0.54 -1.92 -6.03
C THR A 168 0.70 -2.76 -6.28
N ALA A 169 0.55 -4.07 -6.25
CA ALA A 169 1.62 -5.02 -6.55
C ALA A 169 1.07 -6.23 -7.30
N LEU A 170 1.84 -6.79 -8.23
CA LEU A 170 1.56 -8.13 -8.71
C LEU A 170 1.69 -9.11 -7.55
N ALA A 171 0.74 -10.04 -7.41
CA ALA A 171 0.78 -11.04 -6.33
C ALA A 171 2.08 -11.85 -6.30
N SER A 172 2.69 -12.09 -7.46
CA SER A 172 3.98 -12.77 -7.60
C SER A 172 5.14 -12.03 -6.92
N TRP A 173 5.12 -10.68 -6.89
CA TRP A 173 6.13 -9.89 -6.19
C TRP A 173 6.08 -10.09 -4.68
N CYS A 174 4.86 -10.24 -4.15
CA CYS A 174 4.63 -10.47 -2.73
C CYS A 174 4.89 -11.91 -2.31
N PHE A 175 4.69 -12.86 -3.24
CA PHE A 175 4.75 -14.29 -3.00
C PHE A 175 6.18 -14.85 -3.07
N ASN A 176 6.90 -14.55 -4.14
CA ASN A 176 8.22 -15.11 -4.42
C ASN A 176 9.36 -14.23 -3.89
N GLU A 177 9.15 -12.93 -3.78
CA GLU A 177 10.17 -11.93 -3.56
C GLU A 177 9.87 -11.11 -2.31
N SER A 178 10.82 -10.30 -1.88
CA SER A 178 10.70 -9.43 -0.70
C SER A 178 11.02 -7.95 -1.00
N TRP A 179 11.31 -7.61 -2.27
CA TRP A 179 11.69 -6.25 -2.65
C TRP A 179 10.58 -5.22 -2.40
N THR A 180 9.30 -5.65 -2.40
CA THR A 180 8.17 -4.79 -2.02
C THR A 180 8.29 -4.23 -0.61
N GLY A 181 9.08 -4.86 0.26
CA GLY A 181 9.43 -4.32 1.57
C GLY A 181 10.34 -3.08 1.54
N GLN A 182 10.92 -2.75 0.39
CA GLN A 182 11.72 -1.53 0.18
C GLN A 182 10.86 -0.34 -0.24
N LEU A 183 9.60 -0.57 -0.63
CA LEU A 183 8.68 0.51 -0.95
C LEU A 183 8.38 1.32 0.31
N ALA A 184 8.61 2.62 0.27
CA ALA A 184 8.28 3.55 1.34
C ALA A 184 6.77 3.86 1.39
N ALA A 185 5.92 2.86 1.06
CA ALA A 185 4.48 2.92 1.08
C ALA A 185 3.92 2.51 2.45
N ASP A 186 2.77 3.09 2.84
CA ASP A 186 2.04 2.73 4.05
C ASP A 186 1.23 1.44 3.86
N GLU A 187 0.91 1.13 2.60
CA GLU A 187 0.17 -0.06 2.21
C GLU A 187 0.66 -0.57 0.85
N VAL A 188 0.76 -1.90 0.73
CA VAL A 188 0.98 -2.58 -0.56
C VAL A 188 -0.19 -3.54 -0.80
N VAL A 189 -0.86 -3.40 -1.95
CA VAL A 189 -2.07 -4.15 -2.32
C VAL A 189 -1.73 -5.20 -3.38
N PRO A 190 -1.48 -6.47 -3.01
CA PRO A 190 -1.25 -7.54 -3.98
C PRO A 190 -2.53 -7.89 -4.73
N MET A 191 -2.47 -7.86 -6.06
CA MET A 191 -3.59 -8.15 -6.94
C MET A 191 -3.69 -9.66 -7.22
N LEU A 192 -4.79 -10.31 -6.79
CA LEU A 192 -5.09 -11.74 -6.99
C LEU A 192 -5.92 -12.03 -8.25
N PHE A 193 -5.83 -11.18 -9.24
CA PHE A 193 -6.49 -11.36 -10.53
C PHE A 193 -5.49 -11.12 -11.66
N ARG A 194 -5.72 -11.71 -12.83
CA ARG A 194 -4.82 -11.65 -13.99
C ARG A 194 -3.38 -12.06 -13.68
N MET A 195 -3.20 -13.02 -12.76
CA MET A 195 -1.90 -13.38 -12.20
C MET A 195 -0.98 -14.18 -13.14
N GLY A 196 -1.44 -14.62 -14.27
CA GLY A 196 -0.64 -15.40 -15.21
C GLY A 196 -0.19 -16.76 -14.67
N TYR A 197 1.04 -17.17 -14.97
CA TYR A 197 1.56 -18.54 -14.70
C TYR A 197 1.53 -18.91 -13.21
N ASP A 198 1.93 -18.02 -12.31
CA ASP A 198 2.01 -18.30 -10.87
C ASP A 198 0.64 -18.30 -10.16
N GLY A 199 -0.42 -17.88 -10.83
CA GLY A 199 -1.72 -17.65 -10.22
C GLY A 199 -2.30 -18.85 -9.47
N ARG A 200 -2.21 -20.05 -10.05
CA ARG A 200 -2.71 -21.27 -9.40
C ARG A 200 -1.95 -21.59 -8.11
N ARG A 201 -0.62 -21.45 -8.13
CA ARG A 201 0.23 -21.74 -6.98
C ARG A 201 -0.01 -20.73 -5.84
N ILE A 202 -0.14 -19.45 -6.17
CA ILE A 202 -0.41 -18.38 -5.20
C ILE A 202 -1.76 -18.63 -4.52
N ARG A 203 -2.83 -18.90 -5.30
CA ARG A 203 -4.16 -19.19 -4.74
C ARG A 203 -4.15 -20.42 -3.84
N ALA A 204 -3.59 -21.52 -4.30
CA ALA A 204 -3.52 -22.76 -3.54
C ALA A 204 -2.78 -22.57 -2.20
N GLN A 205 -1.71 -21.76 -2.16
CA GLN A 205 -1.02 -21.47 -0.90
C GLN A 205 -1.89 -20.67 0.06
N LEU A 206 -2.56 -19.62 -0.42
CA LEU A 206 -3.43 -18.80 0.41
C LEU A 206 -4.65 -19.60 0.92
N GLU A 207 -5.23 -20.45 0.07
CA GLU A 207 -6.35 -21.34 0.41
C GLU A 207 -5.96 -22.39 1.46
N ASN A 208 -4.71 -22.85 1.46
CA ASN A 208 -4.16 -23.77 2.44
C ASN A 208 -3.62 -23.07 3.73
N GLY A 209 -3.99 -21.81 3.95
CA GLY A 209 -3.60 -21.06 5.15
C GLY A 209 -2.17 -20.50 5.13
N GLY A 210 -1.46 -20.60 4.00
CA GLY A 210 -0.19 -19.90 3.81
C GLY A 210 -0.40 -18.41 3.55
N ASP A 211 0.71 -17.67 3.50
CA ASP A 211 0.67 -16.22 3.27
C ASP A 211 1.78 -15.74 2.35
N PHE A 212 1.71 -14.47 1.94
CA PHE A 212 2.77 -13.80 1.20
C PHE A 212 4.08 -13.78 2.00
N ARG A 213 5.20 -13.92 1.31
CA ARG A 213 6.53 -13.79 1.92
C ARG A 213 6.77 -12.36 2.43
N SER A 214 6.44 -11.37 1.61
CA SER A 214 6.55 -9.97 2.00
C SER A 214 5.49 -9.59 3.03
N ARG A 215 5.91 -9.08 4.21
CA ARG A 215 5.00 -8.66 5.28
C ARG A 215 4.17 -7.43 4.89
N THR A 216 4.72 -6.52 4.08
CA THR A 216 4.02 -5.33 3.59
C THR A 216 2.79 -5.66 2.74
N CYS A 217 2.75 -6.87 2.16
CA CYS A 217 1.65 -7.37 1.34
C CYS A 217 0.55 -8.09 2.14
N ARG A 218 0.59 -8.05 3.48
CA ARG A 218 -0.33 -8.84 4.31
C ARG A 218 -1.48 -8.03 4.91
N SER A 219 -1.50 -6.71 4.74
CA SER A 219 -2.56 -5.84 5.25
C SER A 219 -3.76 -5.73 4.31
N SER A 220 -3.56 -5.96 3.03
CA SER A 220 -4.57 -5.73 1.98
C SER A 220 -4.54 -6.78 0.90
N LEU A 221 -5.59 -6.82 0.08
CA LEU A 221 -5.74 -7.72 -1.07
C LEU A 221 -6.56 -7.05 -2.17
N GLY A 222 -6.12 -7.17 -3.42
CA GLY A 222 -6.88 -6.82 -4.61
C GLY A 222 -7.51 -8.06 -5.23
N ILE A 223 -8.81 -8.04 -5.48
CA ILE A 223 -9.56 -9.09 -6.17
C ILE A 223 -10.36 -8.51 -7.33
N ALA A 224 -10.87 -9.34 -8.22
CA ALA A 224 -11.79 -8.91 -9.27
C ALA A 224 -13.13 -9.66 -9.20
N THR A 225 -14.22 -8.98 -9.56
CA THR A 225 -15.58 -9.56 -9.48
C THR A 225 -15.76 -10.79 -10.35
N ASN A 226 -15.03 -10.89 -11.45
CA ASN A 226 -15.05 -12.01 -12.38
C ASN A 226 -13.97 -13.09 -12.10
N GLU A 227 -13.16 -12.89 -11.04
CA GLU A 227 -12.05 -13.79 -10.69
C GLU A 227 -11.88 -13.88 -9.16
N LEU A 228 -12.98 -14.21 -8.48
CA LEU A 228 -13.02 -14.28 -7.02
C LEU A 228 -12.24 -15.50 -6.50
N PRO A 229 -11.36 -15.32 -5.50
CA PRO A 229 -10.72 -16.45 -4.83
C PRO A 229 -11.74 -17.22 -3.97
N ALA A 230 -11.53 -18.52 -3.79
CA ALA A 230 -12.39 -19.36 -2.96
C ALA A 230 -12.33 -18.94 -1.47
N VAL A 231 -11.12 -18.59 -1.00
CA VAL A 231 -10.85 -18.15 0.38
C VAL A 231 -10.15 -16.79 0.36
N LEU A 232 -10.56 -15.92 1.25
CA LEU A 232 -9.90 -14.64 1.53
C LEU A 232 -9.21 -14.76 2.90
N PRO A 233 -7.89 -14.53 2.98
CA PRO A 233 -7.20 -14.46 4.27
C PRO A 233 -7.85 -13.39 5.16
N PRO A 234 -8.12 -13.69 6.45
CA PRO A 234 -8.83 -12.78 7.34
C PRO A 234 -8.02 -11.53 7.70
N GLY A 235 -8.72 -10.49 8.16
CA GLY A 235 -8.12 -9.27 8.71
C GLY A 235 -7.49 -8.35 7.67
N ARG A 236 -7.82 -8.49 6.40
CA ARG A 236 -7.30 -7.68 5.30
C ARG A 236 -8.32 -6.69 4.77
N ARG A 237 -7.85 -5.51 4.38
CA ARG A 237 -8.64 -4.62 3.52
C ARG A 237 -8.73 -5.23 2.13
N ILE A 238 -9.95 -5.30 1.60
CA ILE A 238 -10.20 -5.89 0.29
C ILE A 238 -10.49 -4.78 -0.71
N TYR A 239 -9.65 -4.68 -1.71
CA TYR A 239 -9.88 -3.86 -2.89
C TYR A 239 -10.54 -4.71 -3.97
N VAL A 240 -11.60 -4.21 -4.58
CA VAL A 240 -12.34 -4.96 -5.59
C VAL A 240 -12.33 -4.21 -6.92
N PHE A 241 -11.81 -4.86 -7.94
CA PHE A 241 -11.91 -4.41 -9.31
C PHE A 241 -13.14 -5.02 -9.99
N ASN A 242 -13.91 -4.20 -10.70
CA ASN A 242 -14.98 -4.67 -11.55
C ASN A 242 -14.65 -4.37 -13.03
N PRO A 243 -14.54 -5.39 -13.91
CA PRO A 243 -14.30 -5.16 -15.33
C PRO A 243 -15.43 -4.39 -16.02
N GLY A 244 -16.66 -4.49 -15.52
CA GLY A 244 -17.85 -3.75 -15.95
C GLY A 244 -18.09 -2.47 -15.16
N ARG A 245 -19.24 -1.83 -15.40
CA ARG A 245 -19.75 -0.75 -14.55
C ARG A 245 -20.18 -1.31 -13.20
N TRP A 246 -19.98 -0.52 -12.17
CA TRP A 246 -20.54 -0.85 -10.87
C TRP A 246 -22.08 -0.68 -10.85
N SER A 247 -22.76 -1.60 -10.20
CA SER A 247 -24.19 -1.52 -9.87
C SER A 247 -24.39 -1.84 -8.41
N ALA A 248 -25.52 -1.40 -7.86
CA ALA A 248 -25.92 -1.76 -6.49
C ALA A 248 -26.02 -3.27 -6.29
N GLU A 249 -26.48 -4.00 -7.31
CA GLU A 249 -26.56 -5.47 -7.28
C GLU A 249 -25.18 -6.11 -7.14
N THR A 250 -24.24 -5.77 -8.03
CA THR A 250 -22.86 -6.28 -7.99
C THR A 250 -22.19 -5.94 -6.66
N TYR A 251 -22.38 -4.72 -6.17
CA TYR A 251 -21.86 -4.29 -4.87
C TYR A 251 -22.40 -5.14 -3.73
N ASN A 252 -23.72 -5.33 -3.65
CA ASN A 252 -24.36 -6.12 -2.59
C ASN A 252 -23.89 -7.58 -2.59
N LEU A 253 -23.71 -8.19 -3.76
CA LEU A 253 -23.18 -9.55 -3.89
C LEU A 253 -21.74 -9.64 -3.34
N ILE A 254 -20.88 -8.69 -3.70
CA ILE A 254 -19.49 -8.64 -3.22
C ILE A 254 -19.44 -8.36 -1.73
N ARG A 255 -20.20 -7.40 -1.23
CA ARG A 255 -20.26 -7.06 0.20
C ARG A 255 -20.69 -8.26 1.03
N ALA A 256 -21.75 -8.96 0.63
CA ALA A 256 -22.21 -10.18 1.29
C ALA A 256 -21.17 -11.31 1.24
N ARG A 257 -20.30 -11.36 0.24
CA ARG A 257 -19.23 -12.37 0.13
C ARG A 257 -18.05 -12.06 1.06
N ILE A 258 -17.76 -10.79 1.30
CA ILE A 258 -16.58 -10.35 2.07
C ILE A 258 -16.86 -10.30 3.58
N PHE A 259 -18.08 -9.93 3.98
CA PHE A 259 -18.49 -9.77 5.39
C PHE A 259 -19.30 -10.96 5.94
N ARG A 260 -19.11 -12.13 5.35
CA ARG A 260 -19.73 -13.39 5.84
C ARG A 260 -19.07 -13.93 7.09
#